data_ab39e12fca4838a7f5516251d8aaed0d
#
_entry.id   ab39e12fca4838a7f5516251d8aaed0d
#
_cell.length_a   1.000
_cell.length_b   1.000
_cell.length_c   1.000
_cell.angle_alpha   90.00
_cell.angle_beta   90.00
_cell.angle_gamma   90.00
#
_symmetry.space_group_name_H-M   'P 1'
#
loop_
_entity.id
_entity.type
_entity.pdbx_description
1 polymer ?
#
loop_
_entity_poly.entity_id
_entity_poly.type
_entity_poly.pdbx_seq_one_letter_code
_entity_poly.pdbx_strand_id
1 'polypeptide(L)'
;LCISFSLLIVLGCVSGIQHVFFSPDMENFFPENHDVVDTHNQMEETFTTTDNLVIAIGVDEGTIFKKEILDVIETLTERSWTIPHSVRVDSITNFSYVSSVDDDLIVIPFIEEALEMNEEEIFLKKKLIDGEPLAYGSIISEDKKTTILNILIDSPRKDIQKEYGETVEYILPLLEKIKKENPELHVKLSGIVYVEYLSPRIITAQMPILVPFLFLVILISLFFLIRSVPAVLGSLVIIILSALSAVGLVGWTGGTVAQPFIMVPILVTTLAVADCVHLFSLYFRKLSEGSDSKESMI
;
A
#
# COMPACT_ATOMS: atom_id res chain seq x y z
N LEU A 1 12.77 -21.96 -39.39
CA LEU A 1 13.59 -20.76 -39.16
C LEU A 1 12.84 -19.71 -38.35
N CYS A 2 11.61 -19.30 -38.76
CA CYS A 2 10.81 -18.27 -38.03
C CYS A 2 10.50 -18.68 -36.59
N ILE A 3 10.02 -19.89 -36.35
CA ILE A 3 9.67 -20.38 -35.01
C ILE A 3 10.90 -20.41 -34.09
N SER A 4 12.06 -20.89 -34.60
CA SER A 4 13.30 -20.92 -33.83
C SER A 4 13.79 -19.50 -33.48
N PHE A 5 13.64 -18.56 -34.39
CA PHE A 5 14.01 -17.16 -34.18
C PHE A 5 13.08 -16.51 -33.13
N SER A 6 11.76 -16.70 -33.27
CA SER A 6 10.80 -16.18 -32.28
C SER A 6 11.05 -16.76 -30.89
N LEU A 7 11.35 -18.07 -30.81
CA LEU A 7 11.66 -18.72 -29.53
C LEU A 7 12.92 -18.14 -28.87
N LEU A 8 13.96 -17.84 -29.67
CA LEU A 8 15.17 -17.20 -29.18
C LEU A 8 14.90 -15.78 -28.62
N ILE A 9 14.06 -14.99 -29.28
CA ILE A 9 13.66 -13.66 -28.80
C ILE A 9 12.92 -13.79 -27.46
N VAL A 10 11.93 -14.69 -27.41
CA VAL A 10 11.15 -14.91 -26.19
C VAL A 10 12.05 -15.35 -25.03
N LEU A 11 12.94 -16.32 -25.25
CA LEU A 11 13.88 -16.76 -24.21
C LEU A 11 14.84 -15.63 -23.79
N GLY A 12 15.30 -14.81 -24.73
CA GLY A 12 16.08 -13.61 -24.45
C GLY A 12 15.33 -12.61 -23.57
N CYS A 13 14.08 -12.33 -23.90
CA CYS A 13 13.23 -11.45 -23.07
C CYS A 13 13.01 -12.05 -21.67
N VAL A 14 12.61 -13.32 -21.58
CA VAL A 14 12.35 -14.01 -20.30
C VAL A 14 13.58 -14.02 -19.40
N SER A 15 14.80 -14.12 -19.95
CA SER A 15 16.03 -14.09 -19.15
C SER A 15 16.23 -12.76 -18.37
N GLY A 16 15.56 -11.69 -18.78
CA GLY A 16 15.59 -10.40 -18.06
C GLY A 16 14.86 -10.42 -16.71
N ILE A 17 14.02 -11.42 -16.42
CA ILE A 17 13.28 -11.52 -15.15
C ILE A 17 14.24 -11.51 -13.94
N GLN A 18 15.42 -12.07 -14.07
CA GLN A 18 16.44 -12.07 -13.01
C GLN A 18 16.98 -10.66 -12.65
N HIS A 19 16.72 -9.66 -13.48
CA HIS A 19 17.13 -8.27 -13.27
C HIS A 19 15.97 -7.37 -12.83
N VAL A 20 14.80 -7.94 -12.59
CA VAL A 20 13.63 -7.18 -12.12
C VAL A 20 13.78 -6.90 -10.64
N PHE A 21 13.76 -5.62 -10.29
CA PHE A 21 13.71 -5.14 -8.91
C PHE A 21 12.35 -4.52 -8.65
N PHE A 22 11.69 -4.96 -7.59
CA PHE A 22 10.44 -4.36 -7.13
C PHE A 22 10.75 -3.24 -6.15
N SER A 23 10.25 -2.03 -6.43
CA SER A 23 10.29 -0.91 -5.50
C SER A 23 8.86 -0.52 -5.11
N PRO A 24 8.54 -0.49 -3.83
CA PRO A 24 7.26 -0.01 -3.34
C PRO A 24 7.15 1.52 -3.38
N ASP A 25 8.28 2.23 -3.57
CA ASP A 25 8.37 3.66 -3.51
C ASP A 25 7.46 4.33 -4.55
N MET A 26 6.62 5.25 -4.08
CA MET A 26 5.68 5.98 -4.92
C MET A 26 6.36 6.91 -5.93
N GLU A 27 7.59 7.34 -5.68
CA GLU A 27 8.36 8.16 -6.63
C GLU A 27 8.58 7.42 -7.96
N ASN A 28 8.69 6.09 -7.92
CA ASN A 28 8.84 5.26 -9.12
C ASN A 28 7.60 5.20 -10.04
N PHE A 29 6.49 5.86 -9.67
CA PHE A 29 5.34 6.07 -10.57
C PHE A 29 5.61 7.12 -11.63
N PHE A 30 6.57 7.98 -11.40
CA PHE A 30 6.93 9.07 -12.32
C PHE A 30 8.20 8.75 -13.09
N PRO A 31 8.38 9.32 -14.30
CA PRO A 31 9.64 9.24 -15.01
C PRO A 31 10.78 9.88 -14.20
N GLU A 32 12.01 9.38 -14.38
CA GLU A 32 13.19 10.01 -13.82
C GLU A 32 13.26 11.50 -14.21
N ASN A 33 13.65 12.36 -13.26
CA ASN A 33 13.72 13.82 -13.41
C ASN A 33 12.38 14.50 -13.76
N HIS A 34 11.28 14.01 -13.18
CA HIS A 34 9.99 14.67 -13.33
C HIS A 34 9.86 15.82 -12.33
N ASP A 35 9.45 17.02 -12.81
CA ASP A 35 9.35 18.25 -12.00
C ASP A 35 8.58 18.07 -10.68
N VAL A 36 7.58 17.20 -10.65
CA VAL A 36 6.80 16.89 -9.45
C VAL A 36 7.64 16.16 -8.40
N VAL A 37 8.47 15.19 -8.82
CA VAL A 37 9.36 14.44 -7.91
C VAL A 37 10.45 15.36 -7.38
N ASP A 38 11.07 16.15 -8.27
CA ASP A 38 12.11 17.13 -7.88
C ASP A 38 11.56 18.15 -6.89
N THR A 39 10.33 18.64 -7.11
CA THR A 39 9.67 19.58 -6.20
C THR A 39 9.35 18.92 -4.86
N HIS A 40 8.86 17.67 -4.86
CA HIS A 40 8.58 16.91 -3.66
C HIS A 40 9.84 16.69 -2.81
N ASN A 41 10.93 16.26 -3.45
CA ASN A 41 12.21 16.05 -2.78
C ASN A 41 12.78 17.34 -2.19
N GLN A 42 12.68 18.46 -2.93
CA GLN A 42 13.09 19.78 -2.40
C GLN A 42 12.22 20.22 -1.20
N MET A 43 10.93 19.90 -1.21
CA MET A 43 10.07 20.18 -0.05
C MET A 43 10.49 19.33 1.17
N GLU A 44 10.74 18.04 0.98
CA GLU A 44 11.18 17.17 2.08
C GLU A 44 12.57 17.57 2.62
N GLU A 45 13.51 17.94 1.76
CA GLU A 45 14.82 18.46 2.18
C GLU A 45 14.73 19.79 2.95
N THR A 46 13.74 20.63 2.60
CA THR A 46 13.62 21.97 3.20
C THR A 46 12.80 21.97 4.48
N PHE A 47 11.74 21.17 4.55
CA PHE A 47 10.80 21.20 5.67
C PHE A 47 10.90 19.95 6.53
N THR A 48 10.35 18.85 6.08
CA THR A 48 10.42 17.53 6.72
C THR A 48 9.73 16.51 5.81
N THR A 49 9.94 15.23 6.10
CA THR A 49 9.25 14.12 5.44
C THR A 49 7.74 14.21 5.57
N THR A 50 7.03 13.67 4.57
CA THR A 50 5.58 13.46 4.61
C THR A 50 5.20 12.04 5.00
N ASP A 51 6.18 11.14 5.14
CA ASP A 51 5.96 9.75 5.51
C ASP A 51 5.46 9.65 6.94
N ASN A 52 4.32 9.00 7.11
CA ASN A 52 3.69 8.92 8.42
C ASN A 52 3.22 7.51 8.78
N LEU A 53 3.17 7.28 10.07
CA LEU A 53 2.49 6.17 10.72
C LEU A 53 1.34 6.75 11.56
N VAL A 54 0.12 6.29 11.35
CA VAL A 54 -1.07 6.80 12.02
C VAL A 54 -1.68 5.73 12.91
N ILE A 55 -1.84 6.02 14.19
CA ILE A 55 -2.55 5.16 15.13
C ILE A 55 -3.90 5.81 15.43
N ALA A 56 -5.00 5.16 15.06
CA ALA A 56 -6.34 5.60 15.40
C ALA A 56 -6.86 4.85 16.62
N ILE A 57 -7.39 5.59 17.59
CA ILE A 57 -7.97 5.06 18.83
C ILE A 57 -9.41 5.54 18.91
N GLY A 58 -10.34 4.62 19.04
CA GLY A 58 -11.77 4.95 19.09
C GLY A 58 -12.55 4.12 20.09
N VAL A 59 -13.78 4.58 20.39
CA VAL A 59 -14.75 3.91 21.24
C VAL A 59 -16.10 3.82 20.53
N ASP A 60 -16.86 2.75 20.79
CA ASP A 60 -18.21 2.61 20.25
C ASP A 60 -19.21 3.52 20.96
N GLU A 61 -19.11 3.61 22.31
CA GLU A 61 -20.02 4.38 23.13
C GLU A 61 -19.27 5.44 23.97
N GLY A 62 -19.88 6.60 24.10
CA GLY A 62 -19.29 7.69 24.86
C GLY A 62 -18.31 8.53 24.05
N THR A 63 -17.23 8.92 24.67
CA THR A 63 -16.15 9.74 24.04
C THR A 63 -14.79 9.30 24.54
N ILE A 64 -13.71 9.71 23.86
CA ILE A 64 -12.34 9.44 24.32
C ILE A 64 -11.95 10.27 25.57
N PHE A 65 -12.74 11.27 25.93
CA PHE A 65 -12.52 12.09 27.15
C PHE A 65 -12.94 11.33 28.41
N LYS A 66 -12.21 10.26 28.70
CA LYS A 66 -12.22 9.52 29.95
C LYS A 66 -10.79 9.39 30.43
N LYS A 67 -10.58 9.49 31.72
CA LYS A 67 -9.28 9.47 32.38
C LYS A 67 -8.40 8.31 31.90
N GLU A 68 -8.95 7.12 31.91
CA GLU A 68 -8.24 5.88 31.55
C GLU A 68 -7.88 5.86 30.05
N ILE A 69 -8.75 6.41 29.19
CA ILE A 69 -8.51 6.45 27.75
C ILE A 69 -7.47 7.50 27.40
N LEU A 70 -7.54 8.67 28.05
CA LEU A 70 -6.55 9.74 27.86
C LEU A 70 -5.15 9.29 28.34
N ASP A 71 -5.05 8.53 29.42
CA ASP A 71 -3.80 7.93 29.90
C ASP A 71 -3.21 6.93 28.88
N VAL A 72 -4.03 6.10 28.25
CA VAL A 72 -3.59 5.21 27.17
C VAL A 72 -3.05 6.02 25.98
N ILE A 73 -3.73 7.12 25.61
CA ILE A 73 -3.30 7.99 24.51
C ILE A 73 -1.98 8.69 24.85
N GLU A 74 -1.85 9.20 26.08
CA GLU A 74 -0.64 9.84 26.60
C GLU A 74 0.55 8.88 26.60
N THR A 75 0.37 7.69 27.18
CA THR A 75 1.37 6.62 27.16
C THR A 75 1.79 6.23 25.73
N LEU A 76 0.84 6.10 24.81
CA LEU A 76 1.15 5.83 23.41
C LEU A 76 1.91 6.98 22.76
N THR A 77 1.54 8.23 23.06
CA THR A 77 2.23 9.42 22.54
C THR A 77 3.70 9.43 22.97
N GLU A 78 3.98 9.19 24.25
CA GLU A 78 5.34 9.11 24.77
C GLU A 78 6.14 7.96 24.14
N ARG A 79 5.53 6.78 24.02
CA ARG A 79 6.17 5.62 23.40
C ARG A 79 6.42 5.82 21.91
N SER A 80 5.59 6.58 21.25
CA SER A 80 5.73 6.86 19.81
C SER A 80 7.00 7.66 19.48
N TRP A 81 7.51 8.45 20.39
CA TRP A 81 8.81 9.12 20.23
C TRP A 81 10.02 8.17 20.20
N THR A 82 9.85 6.95 20.73
CA THR A 82 10.92 5.93 20.75
C THR A 82 10.86 4.97 19.56
N ILE A 83 9.88 5.14 18.65
CA ILE A 83 9.79 4.38 17.42
C ILE A 83 11.00 4.71 16.53
N PRO A 84 11.66 3.71 15.91
CA PRO A 84 12.74 3.96 14.97
C PRO A 84 12.32 4.96 13.89
N HIS A 85 13.19 5.93 13.60
CA HIS A 85 12.98 6.99 12.62
C HIS A 85 11.86 7.99 12.93
N SER A 86 11.26 7.95 14.12
CA SER A 86 10.27 8.95 14.53
C SER A 86 10.94 10.30 14.76
N VAL A 87 10.46 11.34 14.07
CA VAL A 87 10.96 12.72 14.17
C VAL A 87 9.94 13.67 14.77
N ARG A 88 8.64 13.30 14.68
CA ARG A 88 7.55 14.10 15.24
C ARG A 88 6.35 13.22 15.56
N VAL A 89 5.71 13.50 16.67
CA VAL A 89 4.48 12.85 17.10
C VAL A 89 3.44 13.93 17.39
N ASP A 90 2.33 13.89 16.69
CA ASP A 90 1.19 14.77 16.92
C ASP A 90 0.01 13.95 17.44
N SER A 91 -0.51 14.30 18.59
CA SER A 91 -1.67 13.66 19.22
C SER A 91 -2.50 14.70 19.98
N ILE A 92 -3.68 14.31 20.46
CA ILE A 92 -4.49 15.20 21.27
C ILE A 92 -3.82 15.54 22.62
N THR A 93 -2.97 14.67 23.15
CA THR A 93 -2.32 14.92 24.46
C THR A 93 -1.23 15.97 24.35
N ASN A 94 -0.38 15.90 23.35
CA ASN A 94 0.71 16.87 23.15
C ASN A 94 0.33 18.03 22.21
N PHE A 95 -0.94 18.15 21.83
CA PHE A 95 -1.43 19.31 21.07
C PHE A 95 -1.13 20.61 21.81
N SER A 96 -0.47 21.55 21.15
CA SER A 96 -0.07 22.83 21.74
C SER A 96 -1.30 23.72 21.91
N TYR A 97 -1.75 23.87 23.14
CA TYR A 97 -2.85 24.76 23.50
C TYR A 97 -2.31 26.10 24.01
N VAL A 98 -2.79 27.20 23.43
CA VAL A 98 -2.40 28.54 23.83
C VAL A 98 -3.40 29.06 24.85
N SER A 99 -2.93 29.30 26.07
CA SER A 99 -3.73 29.91 27.17
C SER A 99 -3.19 31.27 27.52
N SER A 100 -4.09 32.18 27.88
CA SER A 100 -3.73 33.50 28.41
C SER A 100 -3.85 33.48 29.93
N VAL A 101 -2.75 33.73 30.60
CA VAL A 101 -2.70 33.87 32.08
C VAL A 101 -2.01 35.19 32.41
N ASP A 102 -2.72 36.09 33.10
CA ASP A 102 -2.20 37.39 33.57
C ASP A 102 -1.49 38.24 32.47
N ASP A 103 -2.11 38.38 31.28
CA ASP A 103 -1.57 39.03 30.07
C ASP A 103 -0.39 38.31 29.37
N ASP A 104 0.06 37.17 29.85
CA ASP A 104 1.06 36.33 29.18
C ASP A 104 0.40 35.21 28.38
N LEU A 105 0.96 34.91 27.19
CA LEU A 105 0.58 33.75 26.40
C LEU A 105 1.45 32.56 26.79
N ILE A 106 0.83 31.52 27.32
CA ILE A 106 1.49 30.28 27.70
C ILE A 106 1.07 29.19 26.74
N VAL A 107 2.06 28.47 26.20
CA VAL A 107 1.83 27.27 25.36
C VAL A 107 2.05 26.05 26.22
N ILE A 108 1.00 25.25 26.39
CA ILE A 108 1.02 24.03 27.21
C ILE A 108 0.46 22.85 26.41
N PRO A 109 0.85 21.61 26.72
CA PRO A 109 0.19 20.43 26.19
C PRO A 109 -1.32 20.46 26.53
N PHE A 110 -2.15 19.99 25.60
CA PHE A 110 -3.59 20.00 25.81
C PHE A 110 -4.02 19.05 26.94
N ILE A 111 -3.42 17.87 27.02
CA ILE A 111 -3.60 16.91 28.14
C ILE A 111 -2.23 16.61 28.71
N GLU A 112 -2.10 16.68 30.01
CA GLU A 112 -0.90 16.34 30.77
C GLU A 112 -1.31 15.64 32.05
N GLU A 113 -0.62 14.54 32.41
CA GLU A 113 -0.90 13.75 33.61
C GLU A 113 -2.40 13.33 33.68
N ALA A 114 -2.90 12.68 32.63
CA ALA A 114 -4.33 12.35 32.44
C ALA A 114 -4.93 11.65 33.66
N LEU A 115 -4.17 10.80 34.38
CA LEU A 115 -4.63 10.10 35.58
C LEU A 115 -4.81 11.03 36.79
N GLU A 116 -4.21 12.19 36.82
CA GLU A 116 -4.34 13.16 37.92
C GLU A 116 -5.50 14.14 37.69
N MET A 117 -5.97 14.26 36.43
CA MET A 117 -7.09 15.15 36.09
C MET A 117 -8.39 14.73 36.78
N ASN A 118 -9.14 15.73 37.24
CA ASN A 118 -10.49 15.52 37.75
C ASN A 118 -11.54 15.59 36.63
N GLU A 119 -12.78 15.18 36.93
CA GLU A 119 -13.86 15.14 35.92
C GLU A 119 -14.24 16.52 35.37
N GLU A 120 -14.11 17.58 36.17
CA GLU A 120 -14.39 18.95 35.74
C GLU A 120 -13.34 19.42 34.72
N GLU A 121 -12.07 19.12 34.95
CA GLU A 121 -10.96 19.43 34.02
C GLU A 121 -11.14 18.68 32.69
N ILE A 122 -11.46 17.40 32.74
CA ILE A 122 -11.72 16.62 31.53
C ILE A 122 -12.91 17.16 30.76
N PHE A 123 -13.98 17.53 31.46
CA PHE A 123 -15.17 18.14 30.84
C PHE A 123 -14.83 19.48 30.20
N LEU A 124 -14.00 20.33 30.86
CA LEU A 124 -13.54 21.59 30.32
C LEU A 124 -12.70 21.37 29.05
N LYS A 125 -11.72 20.45 29.07
CA LYS A 125 -10.90 20.10 27.91
C LYS A 125 -11.77 19.61 26.75
N LYS A 126 -12.76 18.75 27.03
CA LYS A 126 -13.72 18.28 26.04
C LYS A 126 -14.50 19.40 25.37
N LYS A 127 -14.78 20.49 26.08
CA LYS A 127 -15.47 21.66 25.54
C LYS A 127 -14.52 22.60 24.79
N LEU A 128 -13.31 22.78 25.30
CA LEU A 128 -12.32 23.66 24.69
C LEU A 128 -11.89 23.19 23.31
N ILE A 129 -11.81 21.87 23.08
CA ILE A 129 -11.38 21.31 21.79
C ILE A 129 -12.31 21.70 20.62
N ASP A 130 -13.57 22.04 20.88
CA ASP A 130 -14.50 22.50 19.85
C ASP A 130 -14.09 23.86 19.24
N GLY A 131 -13.31 24.63 19.98
CA GLY A 131 -12.77 25.90 19.53
C GLY A 131 -11.42 25.83 18.84
N GLU A 132 -10.82 24.64 18.73
CA GLU A 132 -9.48 24.43 18.19
C GLU A 132 -9.51 23.86 16.75
N PRO A 133 -9.54 24.71 15.71
CA PRO A 133 -9.73 24.27 14.33
C PRO A 133 -8.61 23.35 13.82
N LEU A 134 -7.42 23.40 14.42
CA LEU A 134 -6.28 22.55 14.04
C LEU A 134 -6.35 21.13 14.62
N ALA A 135 -7.13 20.95 15.69
CA ALA A 135 -7.32 19.65 16.33
C ALA A 135 -8.67 19.03 15.97
N TYR A 136 -9.73 19.84 16.00
CA TYR A 136 -11.09 19.41 15.72
C TYR A 136 -11.27 19.00 14.25
N GLY A 137 -11.69 17.76 14.01
CA GLY A 137 -11.83 17.19 12.68
C GLY A 137 -10.53 16.72 12.03
N SER A 138 -9.36 16.96 12.66
CA SER A 138 -8.05 16.48 12.17
C SER A 138 -7.39 15.47 13.10
N ILE A 139 -7.18 15.85 14.37
CA ILE A 139 -6.62 14.97 15.40
C ILE A 139 -7.72 14.23 16.15
N ILE A 140 -8.88 14.87 16.31
CA ILE A 140 -10.06 14.28 16.96
C ILE A 140 -11.27 14.38 16.04
N SER A 141 -12.10 13.32 16.02
CA SER A 141 -13.36 13.30 15.26
C SER A 141 -14.39 14.26 15.84
N GLU A 142 -15.32 14.71 15.01
CA GLU A 142 -16.39 15.65 15.39
C GLU A 142 -17.28 15.11 16.53
N ASP A 143 -17.52 13.80 16.57
CA ASP A 143 -18.27 13.14 17.64
C ASP A 143 -17.44 12.85 18.90
N LYS A 144 -16.15 13.17 18.87
CA LYS A 144 -15.17 12.95 19.95
C LYS A 144 -15.04 11.49 20.37
N LYS A 145 -15.40 10.57 19.49
CA LYS A 145 -15.27 9.15 19.73
C LYS A 145 -13.94 8.58 19.26
N THR A 146 -13.26 9.24 18.34
CA THR A 146 -12.00 8.77 17.77
C THR A 146 -10.95 9.87 17.79
N THR A 147 -9.73 9.51 18.11
CA THR A 147 -8.54 10.36 17.96
C THR A 147 -7.46 9.63 17.20
N ILE A 148 -6.53 10.39 16.63
CA ILE A 148 -5.35 9.84 15.97
C ILE A 148 -4.07 10.34 16.64
N LEU A 149 -3.05 9.46 16.60
CA LEU A 149 -1.66 9.85 16.75
C LEU A 149 -1.04 9.82 15.35
N ASN A 150 -0.49 10.92 14.90
CA ASN A 150 0.23 11.03 13.65
C ASN A 150 1.73 11.11 13.94
N ILE A 151 2.48 10.12 13.47
CA ILE A 151 3.90 9.96 13.74
C ILE A 151 4.63 10.13 12.41
N LEU A 152 5.43 11.20 12.29
CA LEU A 152 6.27 11.41 11.11
C LEU A 152 7.52 10.55 11.21
N ILE A 153 7.80 9.83 10.14
CA ILE A 153 8.92 8.89 10.03
C ILE A 153 9.90 9.43 8.98
N ASP A 154 11.10 9.75 9.41
CA ASP A 154 12.19 10.17 8.54
C ASP A 154 13.23 9.04 8.44
N SER A 155 13.07 8.20 7.45
CA SER A 155 13.97 7.08 7.19
C SER A 155 15.04 7.44 6.15
N PRO A 156 16.25 6.83 6.22
CA PRO A 156 17.30 7.07 5.22
C PRO A 156 16.98 6.65 3.78
N ARG A 157 15.85 5.97 3.57
CA ARG A 157 15.35 5.44 2.28
C ARG A 157 16.36 4.58 1.50
N LYS A 158 17.31 3.93 2.20
CA LYS A 158 18.26 3.00 1.59
C LYS A 158 17.66 1.63 1.36
N ASP A 159 16.84 1.17 2.28
CA ASP A 159 16.07 -0.07 2.22
C ASP A 159 14.71 0.16 2.90
N ILE A 160 13.79 0.77 2.15
CA ILE A 160 12.46 1.18 2.63
C ILE A 160 11.72 0.01 3.30
N GLN A 161 11.79 -1.20 2.71
CA GLN A 161 11.10 -2.37 3.25
C GLN A 161 11.63 -2.79 4.63
N LYS A 162 12.93 -2.68 4.83
CA LYS A 162 13.58 -2.98 6.10
C LYS A 162 13.31 -1.88 7.13
N GLU A 163 13.51 -0.63 6.74
CA GLU A 163 13.39 0.54 7.62
C GLU A 163 11.94 0.69 8.12
N TYR A 164 10.95 0.58 7.21
CA TYR A 164 9.54 0.59 7.60
C TYR A 164 9.14 -0.68 8.36
N GLY A 165 9.79 -1.81 8.06
CA GLY A 165 9.66 -3.03 8.85
C GLY A 165 10.06 -2.81 10.30
N GLU A 166 11.23 -2.25 10.55
CA GLU A 166 11.73 -1.93 11.89
C GLU A 166 10.76 -0.99 12.64
N THR A 167 10.25 0.04 11.95
CA THR A 167 9.27 0.99 12.50
C THR A 167 7.96 0.32 12.91
N VAL A 168 7.36 -0.45 12.00
CA VAL A 168 6.04 -1.07 12.21
C VAL A 168 6.12 -2.21 13.23
N GLU A 169 7.14 -3.09 13.11
CA GLU A 169 7.31 -4.23 14.00
C GLU A 169 7.66 -3.82 15.43
N TYR A 170 8.22 -2.62 15.64
CA TYR A 170 8.44 -2.05 16.96
C TYR A 170 7.12 -1.73 17.69
N ILE A 171 6.14 -1.13 16.98
CA ILE A 171 4.91 -0.65 17.60
C ILE A 171 3.83 -1.74 17.72
N LEU A 172 3.81 -2.73 16.84
CA LEU A 172 2.76 -3.77 16.80
C LEU A 172 2.56 -4.49 18.15
N PRO A 173 3.62 -4.95 18.87
CA PRO A 173 3.43 -5.61 20.16
C PRO A 173 2.79 -4.72 21.23
N LEU A 174 3.10 -3.41 21.20
CA LEU A 174 2.50 -2.44 22.11
C LEU A 174 1.00 -2.26 21.82
N LEU A 175 0.64 -2.13 20.54
CA LEU A 175 -0.77 -2.01 20.16
C LEU A 175 -1.57 -3.27 20.51
N GLU A 176 -1.00 -4.46 20.33
CA GLU A 176 -1.64 -5.72 20.73
C GLU A 176 -1.81 -5.83 22.25
N LYS A 177 -0.86 -5.34 23.03
CA LYS A 177 -0.98 -5.26 24.48
C LYS A 177 -2.13 -4.34 24.88
N ILE A 178 -2.18 -3.13 24.31
CA ILE A 178 -3.24 -2.15 24.62
C ILE A 178 -4.61 -2.69 24.26
N LYS A 179 -4.77 -3.34 23.11
CA LYS A 179 -6.05 -3.98 22.71
C LYS A 179 -6.51 -5.05 23.68
N LYS A 180 -5.57 -5.80 24.29
CA LYS A 180 -5.90 -6.84 25.29
C LYS A 180 -6.28 -6.25 26.63
N GLU A 181 -5.60 -5.18 27.06
CA GLU A 181 -5.83 -4.52 28.32
C GLU A 181 -7.09 -3.64 28.29
N ASN A 182 -7.47 -3.12 27.12
CA ASN A 182 -8.60 -2.22 26.92
C ASN A 182 -9.52 -2.73 25.79
N PRO A 183 -10.33 -3.76 26.03
CA PRO A 183 -11.17 -4.38 24.98
C PRO A 183 -12.22 -3.45 24.38
N GLU A 184 -12.58 -2.37 25.09
CA GLU A 184 -13.50 -1.31 24.63
C GLU A 184 -12.88 -0.36 23.61
N LEU A 185 -11.54 -0.37 23.47
CA LEU A 185 -10.84 0.49 22.54
C LEU A 185 -10.63 -0.17 21.17
N HIS A 186 -11.05 0.53 20.15
CA HIS A 186 -10.71 0.19 18.76
C HIS A 186 -9.39 0.85 18.36
N VAL A 187 -8.30 0.07 18.39
CA VAL A 187 -6.99 0.56 17.98
C VAL A 187 -6.68 0.06 16.57
N LYS A 188 -6.43 0.96 15.64
CA LYS A 188 -6.11 0.68 14.25
C LYS A 188 -4.81 1.38 13.84
N LEU A 189 -4.03 0.71 13.00
CA LEU A 189 -2.80 1.26 12.41
C LEU A 189 -3.03 1.58 10.94
N SER A 190 -2.52 2.71 10.47
CA SER A 190 -2.62 3.22 9.11
C SER A 190 -1.42 4.14 8.81
N GLY A 191 -1.47 4.88 7.73
CA GLY A 191 -0.39 5.77 7.26
C GLY A 191 0.39 5.15 6.11
N ILE A 192 1.17 5.99 5.40
CA ILE A 192 1.90 5.54 4.20
C ILE A 192 2.94 4.47 4.56
N VAL A 193 3.64 4.64 5.68
CA VAL A 193 4.64 3.69 6.18
C VAL A 193 4.03 2.30 6.41
N TYR A 194 2.83 2.24 6.98
CA TYR A 194 2.14 0.96 7.20
C TYR A 194 1.64 0.34 5.90
N VAL A 195 1.13 1.15 4.97
CA VAL A 195 0.68 0.68 3.65
C VAL A 195 1.84 0.10 2.86
N GLU A 196 2.98 0.78 2.81
CA GLU A 196 4.17 0.30 2.09
C GLU A 196 4.81 -0.93 2.76
N TYR A 197 4.77 -1.02 4.09
CA TYR A 197 5.16 -2.24 4.80
C TYR A 197 4.25 -3.43 4.48
N LEU A 198 2.94 -3.21 4.43
CA LEU A 198 1.95 -4.28 4.34
C LEU A 198 1.71 -4.76 2.90
N SER A 199 1.76 -3.83 1.92
CA SER A 199 1.41 -4.11 0.52
C SER A 199 2.21 -5.28 -0.09
N PRO A 200 3.54 -5.35 -0.02
CA PRO A 200 4.30 -6.47 -0.56
C PRO A 200 3.97 -7.80 0.14
N ARG A 201 3.70 -7.75 1.44
CA ARG A 201 3.32 -8.94 2.23
C ARG A 201 1.97 -9.51 1.81
N ILE A 202 0.97 -8.64 1.59
CA ILE A 202 -0.34 -9.05 1.08
C ILE A 202 -0.22 -9.61 -0.33
N ILE A 203 0.51 -8.92 -1.21
CA ILE A 203 0.71 -9.35 -2.60
C ILE A 203 1.35 -10.74 -2.63
N THR A 204 2.45 -10.94 -1.93
CA THR A 204 3.16 -12.23 -1.90
C THR A 204 2.32 -13.36 -1.28
N ALA A 205 1.47 -13.06 -0.31
CA ALA A 205 0.58 -14.05 0.31
C ALA A 205 -0.60 -14.43 -0.59
N GLN A 206 -1.12 -13.50 -1.40
CA GLN A 206 -2.30 -13.73 -2.24
C GLN A 206 -1.98 -14.24 -3.64
N MET A 207 -0.83 -13.87 -4.22
CA MET A 207 -0.44 -14.26 -5.58
C MET A 207 -0.44 -15.78 -5.83
N PRO A 208 0.03 -16.65 -4.91
CA PRO A 208 -0.02 -18.09 -5.09
C PRO A 208 -1.43 -18.69 -5.25
N ILE A 209 -2.45 -17.97 -4.82
CA ILE A 209 -3.85 -18.37 -4.93
C ILE A 209 -4.50 -17.73 -6.16
N LEU A 210 -4.31 -16.42 -6.33
CA LEU A 210 -4.98 -15.65 -7.39
C LEU A 210 -4.48 -16.00 -8.78
N VAL A 211 -3.16 -16.19 -8.96
CA VAL A 211 -2.58 -16.47 -10.28
C VAL A 211 -3.04 -17.84 -10.83
N PRO A 212 -2.96 -18.96 -10.09
CA PRO A 212 -3.50 -20.23 -10.58
C PRO A 212 -5.01 -20.19 -10.85
N PHE A 213 -5.78 -19.49 -10.01
CA PHE A 213 -7.20 -19.32 -10.23
C PHE A 213 -7.50 -18.56 -11.51
N LEU A 214 -6.79 -17.46 -11.78
CA LEU A 214 -6.88 -16.72 -13.04
C LEU A 214 -6.62 -17.62 -14.25
N PHE A 215 -5.53 -18.37 -14.23
CA PHE A 215 -5.19 -19.30 -15.31
C PHE A 215 -6.22 -20.42 -15.48
N LEU A 216 -6.83 -20.92 -14.40
CA LEU A 216 -7.92 -21.87 -14.46
C LEU A 216 -9.15 -21.30 -15.19
N VAL A 217 -9.53 -20.07 -14.85
CA VAL A 217 -10.64 -19.37 -15.53
C VAL A 217 -10.35 -19.16 -17.02
N ILE A 218 -9.12 -18.74 -17.35
CA ILE A 218 -8.68 -18.59 -18.75
C ILE A 218 -8.75 -19.94 -19.49
N LEU A 219 -8.25 -21.03 -18.90
CA LEU A 219 -8.30 -22.36 -19.50
C LEU A 219 -9.73 -22.83 -19.79
N ILE A 220 -10.61 -22.67 -18.82
CA ILE A 220 -12.04 -23.02 -18.97
C ILE A 220 -12.67 -22.20 -20.10
N SER A 221 -12.43 -20.88 -20.11
CA SER A 221 -12.95 -19.99 -21.14
C SER A 221 -12.44 -20.34 -22.53
N LEU A 222 -11.14 -20.56 -22.68
CA LEU A 222 -10.52 -20.99 -23.94
C LEU A 222 -11.08 -22.33 -24.42
N PHE A 223 -11.30 -23.29 -23.50
CA PHE A 223 -11.86 -24.59 -23.86
C PHE A 223 -13.28 -24.46 -24.43
N PHE A 224 -14.13 -23.64 -23.86
CA PHE A 224 -15.48 -23.42 -24.37
C PHE A 224 -15.51 -22.68 -25.72
N LEU A 225 -14.56 -21.74 -25.92
CA LEU A 225 -14.49 -20.97 -27.18
C LEU A 225 -13.85 -21.76 -28.32
N ILE A 226 -12.70 -22.41 -28.06
CA ILE A 226 -11.88 -23.07 -29.10
C ILE A 226 -12.32 -24.52 -29.34
N ARG A 227 -12.82 -25.20 -28.30
CA ARG A 227 -13.27 -26.61 -28.32
C ARG A 227 -12.23 -27.61 -28.82
N SER A 228 -10.96 -27.33 -28.70
CA SER A 228 -9.83 -28.17 -29.11
C SER A 228 -8.74 -28.16 -28.03
N VAL A 229 -8.54 -29.31 -27.37
CA VAL A 229 -7.56 -29.43 -26.29
C VAL A 229 -6.13 -29.07 -26.73
N PRO A 230 -5.61 -29.54 -27.89
CA PRO A 230 -4.29 -29.13 -28.32
C PRO A 230 -4.14 -27.64 -28.58
N ALA A 231 -5.17 -26.98 -29.12
CA ALA A 231 -5.18 -25.53 -29.36
C ALA A 231 -5.21 -24.73 -28.03
N VAL A 232 -5.99 -25.19 -27.05
CA VAL A 232 -6.04 -24.59 -25.71
C VAL A 232 -4.67 -24.70 -25.00
N LEU A 233 -4.01 -25.86 -25.06
CA LEU A 233 -2.67 -26.02 -24.48
C LEU A 233 -1.63 -25.17 -25.20
N GLY A 234 -1.69 -25.06 -26.52
CA GLY A 234 -0.83 -24.16 -27.28
C GLY A 234 -1.06 -22.69 -26.93
N SER A 235 -2.31 -22.27 -26.80
CA SER A 235 -2.67 -20.92 -26.34
C SER A 235 -2.11 -20.63 -24.97
N LEU A 236 -2.24 -21.57 -24.02
CA LEU A 236 -1.73 -21.40 -22.66
C LEU A 236 -0.21 -21.15 -22.66
N VAL A 237 0.56 -21.92 -23.44
CA VAL A 237 2.01 -21.72 -23.57
C VAL A 237 2.33 -20.32 -24.11
N ILE A 238 1.61 -19.88 -25.17
CA ILE A 238 1.80 -18.55 -25.74
C ILE A 238 1.50 -17.46 -24.73
N ILE A 239 0.39 -17.56 -24.00
CA ILE A 239 -0.04 -16.59 -22.99
C ILE A 239 1.01 -16.47 -21.88
N ILE A 240 1.48 -17.59 -21.33
CA ILE A 240 2.51 -17.61 -20.28
C ILE A 240 3.81 -16.97 -20.78
N LEU A 241 4.28 -17.38 -21.97
CA LEU A 241 5.53 -16.85 -22.52
C LEU A 241 5.42 -15.36 -22.85
N SER A 242 4.26 -14.88 -23.31
CA SER A 242 4.01 -13.45 -23.57
C SER A 242 4.08 -12.64 -22.29
N ALA A 243 3.41 -13.09 -21.22
CA ALA A 243 3.43 -12.42 -19.93
C ALA A 243 4.84 -12.39 -19.31
N LEU A 244 5.57 -13.53 -19.34
CA LEU A 244 6.95 -13.60 -18.86
C LEU A 244 7.89 -12.73 -19.68
N SER A 245 7.71 -12.66 -21.00
CA SER A 245 8.53 -11.82 -21.89
C SER A 245 8.32 -10.34 -21.58
N ALA A 246 7.09 -9.91 -21.30
CA ALA A 246 6.78 -8.53 -20.94
C ALA A 246 7.49 -8.13 -19.63
N VAL A 247 7.42 -8.97 -18.61
CA VAL A 247 8.12 -8.74 -17.34
C VAL A 247 9.65 -8.74 -17.54
N GLY A 248 10.17 -9.71 -18.28
CA GLY A 248 11.61 -9.82 -18.50
C GLY A 248 12.18 -8.67 -19.35
N LEU A 249 11.40 -8.13 -20.30
CA LEU A 249 11.83 -6.96 -21.08
C LEU A 249 12.10 -5.77 -20.18
N VAL A 250 11.28 -5.55 -19.16
CA VAL A 250 11.50 -4.47 -18.17
C VAL A 250 12.75 -4.72 -17.34
N GLY A 251 13.03 -5.96 -16.96
CA GLY A 251 14.30 -6.25 -16.31
C GLY A 251 15.53 -5.88 -17.14
N TRP A 252 15.46 -6.04 -18.46
CA TRP A 252 16.54 -5.63 -19.38
C TRP A 252 16.67 -4.11 -19.52
N THR A 253 15.60 -3.35 -19.37
CA THR A 253 15.67 -1.87 -19.42
C THR A 253 16.23 -1.25 -18.14
N GLY A 254 16.50 -2.06 -17.10
CA GLY A 254 16.98 -1.58 -15.81
C GLY A 254 15.93 -0.84 -15.00
N GLY A 255 14.67 -0.88 -15.45
CA GLY A 255 13.57 -0.22 -14.77
C GLY A 255 13.22 -0.92 -13.45
N THR A 256 12.98 -0.14 -12.41
CA THR A 256 12.34 -0.61 -11.18
C THR A 256 10.88 -0.88 -11.45
N VAL A 257 10.38 -2.01 -10.93
CA VAL A 257 8.96 -2.36 -11.05
C VAL A 257 8.22 -1.71 -9.89
N ALA A 258 7.55 -0.59 -10.19
CA ALA A 258 6.62 0.05 -9.27
C ALA A 258 5.27 -0.68 -9.24
N GLN A 259 4.43 -0.39 -8.24
CA GLN A 259 3.11 -1.02 -8.10
C GLN A 259 2.23 -1.03 -9.38
N PRO A 260 2.14 0.06 -10.20
CA PRO A 260 1.33 0.04 -11.43
C PRO A 260 1.82 -0.99 -12.45
N PHE A 261 3.10 -1.34 -12.41
CA PHE A 261 3.69 -2.27 -13.36
C PHE A 261 3.14 -3.69 -13.22
N ILE A 262 2.55 -4.04 -12.08
CA ILE A 262 1.83 -5.31 -11.84
C ILE A 262 0.67 -5.49 -12.85
N MET A 263 0.14 -4.40 -13.40
CA MET A 263 -0.92 -4.45 -14.42
C MET A 263 -0.42 -4.93 -15.79
N VAL A 264 0.87 -4.76 -16.11
CA VAL A 264 1.43 -5.09 -17.43
C VAL A 264 1.27 -6.58 -17.79
N PRO A 265 1.66 -7.53 -16.93
CA PRO A 265 1.42 -8.95 -17.21
C PRO A 265 -0.06 -9.29 -17.42
N ILE A 266 -0.95 -8.64 -16.67
CA ILE A 266 -2.40 -8.85 -16.77
C ILE A 266 -2.92 -8.35 -18.11
N LEU A 267 -2.52 -7.16 -18.53
CA LEU A 267 -2.91 -6.59 -19.84
C LEU A 267 -2.38 -7.44 -21.00
N VAL A 268 -1.11 -7.84 -20.95
CA VAL A 268 -0.50 -8.71 -21.98
C VAL A 268 -1.20 -10.07 -22.02
N THR A 269 -1.53 -10.66 -20.87
CA THR A 269 -2.31 -11.91 -20.80
C THR A 269 -3.66 -11.76 -21.47
N THR A 270 -4.37 -10.66 -21.20
CA THR A 270 -5.69 -10.41 -21.79
C THR A 270 -5.63 -10.27 -23.31
N LEU A 271 -4.65 -9.53 -23.82
CA LEU A 271 -4.42 -9.39 -25.27
C LEU A 271 -4.05 -10.73 -25.90
N ALA A 272 -3.15 -11.49 -25.30
CA ALA A 272 -2.73 -12.79 -25.82
C ALA A 272 -3.89 -13.81 -25.84
N VAL A 273 -4.80 -13.79 -24.85
CA VAL A 273 -6.02 -14.60 -24.87
C VAL A 273 -6.91 -14.22 -26.05
N ALA A 274 -7.16 -12.93 -26.26
CA ALA A 274 -7.99 -12.44 -27.35
C ALA A 274 -7.41 -12.85 -28.73
N ASP A 275 -6.11 -12.67 -28.91
CA ASP A 275 -5.41 -13.04 -30.15
C ASP A 275 -5.47 -14.56 -30.41
N CYS A 276 -5.24 -15.37 -29.39
CA CYS A 276 -5.35 -16.84 -29.52
C CYS A 276 -6.76 -17.27 -29.90
N VAL A 277 -7.79 -16.72 -29.27
CA VAL A 277 -9.18 -17.04 -29.59
C VAL A 277 -9.51 -16.63 -31.03
N HIS A 278 -9.10 -15.42 -31.43
CA HIS A 278 -9.35 -14.93 -32.79
C HIS A 278 -8.66 -15.80 -33.85
N LEU A 279 -7.39 -16.10 -33.66
CA LEU A 279 -6.58 -16.92 -34.57
C LEU A 279 -7.12 -18.33 -34.70
N PHE A 280 -7.41 -19.01 -33.60
CA PHE A 280 -7.92 -20.39 -33.65
C PHE A 280 -9.35 -20.45 -34.15
N SER A 281 -10.20 -19.47 -33.84
CA SER A 281 -11.56 -19.41 -34.40
C SER A 281 -11.54 -19.26 -35.91
N LEU A 282 -10.65 -18.41 -36.45
CA LEU A 282 -10.49 -18.26 -37.90
C LEU A 282 -9.94 -19.53 -38.54
N TYR A 283 -8.93 -20.15 -37.91
CA TYR A 283 -8.34 -21.39 -38.39
C TYR A 283 -9.37 -22.54 -38.48
N PHE A 284 -10.14 -22.78 -37.43
CA PHE A 284 -11.15 -23.85 -37.43
C PHE A 284 -12.31 -23.55 -38.36
N ARG A 285 -12.67 -22.28 -38.60
CA ARG A 285 -13.68 -21.89 -39.58
C ARG A 285 -13.22 -22.22 -40.99
N LYS A 286 -11.98 -21.85 -41.40
CA LYS A 286 -11.44 -22.16 -42.72
C LYS A 286 -11.33 -23.68 -42.95
N LEU A 287 -10.93 -24.44 -41.92
CA LEU A 287 -10.94 -25.91 -41.98
C LEU A 287 -12.35 -26.48 -42.23
N SER A 288 -13.37 -25.93 -41.59
CA SER A 288 -14.76 -26.37 -41.80
C SER A 288 -15.32 -26.02 -43.18
N GLU A 289 -14.74 -24.96 -43.80
CA GLU A 289 -15.04 -24.56 -45.19
C GLU A 289 -14.31 -25.38 -46.25
N GLY A 290 -13.50 -26.36 -45.83
CA GLY A 290 -12.83 -27.33 -46.74
C GLY A 290 -11.41 -26.90 -47.19
N SER A 291 -10.81 -25.86 -46.58
CA SER A 291 -9.44 -25.46 -46.85
C SER A 291 -8.44 -26.45 -46.25
N ASP A 292 -7.31 -26.69 -46.91
CA ASP A 292 -6.25 -27.51 -46.37
C ASP A 292 -5.61 -26.89 -45.13
N SER A 293 -5.11 -27.70 -44.21
CA SER A 293 -4.55 -27.27 -42.93
C SER A 293 -3.42 -26.23 -43.09
N LYS A 294 -2.64 -26.30 -44.18
CA LYS A 294 -1.59 -25.32 -44.48
C LYS A 294 -2.16 -23.99 -45.00
N GLU A 295 -3.20 -24.01 -45.82
CA GLU A 295 -3.86 -22.83 -46.34
C GLU A 295 -4.68 -22.10 -45.25
N SER A 296 -5.17 -22.82 -44.25
CA SER A 296 -5.88 -22.27 -43.13
C SER A 296 -5.00 -21.49 -42.13
N MET A 297 -3.67 -21.65 -42.23
CA MET A 297 -2.69 -20.92 -41.42
C MET A 297 -2.19 -19.60 -42.05
N ILE A 298 -2.53 -19.34 -43.28
CA ILE A 298 -2.17 -18.13 -44.03
C ILE A 298 -3.42 -17.25 -44.15
#